data_167f14916b6a5ad901029b1bc145de8b
#
_entry.id   167f14916b6a5ad901029b1bc145de8b
#
_cell.length_a   1.000
_cell.length_b   1.000
_cell.length_c   1.000
_cell.angle_alpha   90.00
_cell.angle_beta   90.00
_cell.angle_gamma   90.00
#
_symmetry.space_group_name_H-M   'P 1'
#
loop_
_entity.id
_entity.type
_entity.pdbx_description
1 polymer ?
#
loop_
_entity_poly.entity_id
_entity_poly.type
_entity_poly.pdbx_seq_one_letter_code
_entity_poly.pdbx_strand_id
1 'polypeptide(L)'
;MGQELWFHHVGISVADMDASIAWWRDCLGFVQLRRYVIESIPAEVAVLGNGALHVELLCRPDARAADAERRIPDDDLKTHGTKHVAFSVEDVRGFIATIAARGADVVWLKEFPDGRAASFIRDNEGNLIEFVQWPKVADPRAQIA
;
A
#
# COMPACT_ATOMS: atom_id res chain seq x y z
N MET A 1 4.80 -2.41 32.97
CA MET A 1 4.10 -1.69 31.88
C MET A 1 4.81 -2.01 30.57
N GLY A 2 4.07 -2.39 29.54
CA GLY A 2 4.66 -2.66 28.23
C GLY A 2 5.10 -1.38 27.54
N GLN A 3 6.09 -1.51 26.65
CA GLN A 3 6.51 -0.40 25.78
C GLN A 3 5.39 -0.12 24.77
N GLU A 4 5.07 1.16 24.56
CA GLU A 4 4.11 1.57 23.52
C GLU A 4 4.72 1.35 22.13
N LEU A 5 3.92 0.88 21.17
CA LEU A 5 4.32 0.64 19.80
C LEU A 5 3.68 1.67 18.87
N TRP A 6 4.44 2.13 17.89
CA TRP A 6 3.96 3.01 16.82
C TRP A 6 4.21 2.33 15.47
N PHE A 7 3.29 2.54 14.53
CA PHE A 7 3.53 2.13 13.15
C PHE A 7 4.70 2.93 12.58
N HIS A 8 5.66 2.25 11.95
CA HIS A 8 6.83 2.91 11.35
C HIS A 8 6.74 2.93 9.82
N HIS A 9 6.69 1.76 9.19
CA HIS A 9 6.58 1.62 7.74
C HIS A 9 6.03 0.26 7.34
N VAL A 10 5.64 0.12 6.08
CA VAL A 10 5.44 -1.16 5.39
C VAL A 10 6.57 -1.36 4.38
N GLY A 11 7.12 -2.58 4.32
CA GLY A 11 8.14 -2.97 3.33
C GLY A 11 7.49 -3.70 2.16
N ILE A 12 7.86 -3.30 0.94
CA ILE A 12 7.34 -3.89 -0.31
C ILE A 12 8.52 -4.20 -1.22
N SER A 13 8.62 -5.46 -1.66
CA SER A 13 9.64 -5.88 -2.63
C SER A 13 9.17 -5.57 -4.05
N VAL A 14 10.05 -4.96 -4.83
CA VAL A 14 9.78 -4.52 -6.21
C VAL A 14 10.90 -4.97 -7.15
N ALA A 15 10.58 -5.16 -8.42
CA ALA A 15 11.57 -5.54 -9.43
C ALA A 15 12.25 -4.30 -10.04
N ASP A 16 11.51 -3.20 -10.23
CA ASP A 16 12.01 -1.94 -10.78
C ASP A 16 11.82 -0.81 -9.77
N MET A 17 12.93 -0.41 -9.14
CA MET A 17 12.93 0.64 -8.10
C MET A 17 12.48 1.99 -8.65
N ASP A 18 13.00 2.40 -9.81
CA ASP A 18 12.70 3.72 -10.36
C ASP A 18 11.26 3.84 -10.85
N ALA A 19 10.74 2.81 -11.50
CA ALA A 19 9.34 2.73 -11.91
C ALA A 19 8.40 2.73 -10.70
N SER A 20 8.76 2.04 -9.63
CA SER A 20 7.94 1.98 -8.40
C SER A 20 7.95 3.31 -7.66
N ILE A 21 9.10 3.97 -7.52
CA ILE A 21 9.18 5.32 -6.94
C ILE A 21 8.30 6.30 -7.74
N ALA A 22 8.39 6.26 -9.08
CA ALA A 22 7.59 7.12 -9.95
C ALA A 22 6.08 6.86 -9.78
N TRP A 23 5.68 5.59 -9.74
CA TRP A 23 4.27 5.22 -9.56
C TRP A 23 3.72 5.70 -8.19
N TRP A 24 4.44 5.43 -7.09
CA TRP A 24 4.02 5.84 -5.76
C TRP A 24 3.93 7.37 -5.63
N ARG A 25 4.83 8.10 -6.29
CA ARG A 25 4.79 9.57 -6.35
C ARG A 25 3.56 10.06 -7.15
N ASP A 26 3.40 9.56 -8.37
CA ASP A 26 2.45 10.12 -9.33
C ASP A 26 1.00 9.70 -9.02
N CYS A 27 0.79 8.47 -8.52
CA CYS A 27 -0.53 7.98 -8.15
C CYS A 27 -0.91 8.38 -6.72
N LEU A 28 -0.02 8.19 -5.74
CA LEU A 28 -0.36 8.28 -4.32
C LEU A 28 0.29 9.46 -3.59
N GLY A 29 1.11 10.27 -4.28
CA GLY A 29 1.73 11.47 -3.69
C GLY A 29 2.84 11.18 -2.67
N PHE A 30 3.43 9.98 -2.68
CA PHE A 30 4.59 9.68 -1.86
C PHE A 30 5.85 10.27 -2.49
N VAL A 31 6.70 10.89 -1.69
CA VAL A 31 7.98 11.43 -2.12
C VAL A 31 9.14 10.60 -1.58
N GLN A 32 10.20 10.46 -2.38
CA GLN A 32 11.41 9.79 -1.93
C GLN A 32 12.09 10.61 -0.84
N LEU A 33 12.23 10.05 0.35
CA LEU A 33 12.93 10.65 1.48
C LEU A 33 14.38 10.19 1.55
N ARG A 34 14.64 8.93 1.20
CA ARG A 34 15.96 8.31 1.30
C ARG A 34 16.09 7.17 0.30
N ARG A 35 17.31 6.95 -0.19
CA ARG A 35 17.69 5.80 -1.04
C ARG A 35 19.09 5.34 -0.69
N TYR A 36 19.29 4.03 -0.54
CA TYR A 36 20.60 3.47 -0.17
C TYR A 36 20.67 1.99 -0.54
N VAL A 37 21.88 1.43 -0.48
CA VAL A 37 22.15 0.01 -0.67
C VAL A 37 22.49 -0.60 0.69
N ILE A 38 21.99 -1.81 0.96
CA ILE A 38 22.38 -2.59 2.13
C ILE A 38 23.66 -3.33 1.76
N GLU A 39 24.80 -2.97 2.40
CA GLU A 39 26.11 -3.55 2.05
C GLU A 39 26.21 -5.06 2.27
N SER A 40 25.51 -5.59 3.27
CA SER A 40 25.54 -7.01 3.63
C SER A 40 24.74 -7.94 2.71
N ILE A 41 23.85 -7.38 1.88
CA ILE A 41 23.03 -8.09 0.91
C ILE A 41 22.89 -7.23 -0.35
N PRO A 42 22.75 -7.82 -1.55
CA PRO A 42 22.62 -7.04 -2.78
C PRO A 42 21.19 -6.45 -2.91
N ALA A 43 20.80 -5.61 -1.96
CA ALA A 43 19.47 -5.00 -1.90
C ALA A 43 19.59 -3.48 -1.94
N GLU A 44 18.82 -2.87 -2.83
CA GLU A 44 18.59 -1.43 -2.84
C GLU A 44 17.29 -1.11 -2.07
N VAL A 45 17.29 -0.01 -1.34
CA VAL A 45 16.18 0.43 -0.51
C VAL A 45 15.83 1.87 -0.83
N ALA A 46 14.54 2.16 -1.02
CA ALA A 46 14.03 3.52 -1.07
C ALA A 46 12.93 3.71 -0.01
N VAL A 47 13.09 4.72 0.83
CA VAL A 47 12.07 5.12 1.81
C VAL A 47 11.26 6.25 1.20
N LEU A 48 9.95 6.04 1.09
CA LEU A 48 9.00 7.01 0.57
C LEU A 48 8.09 7.50 1.71
N GLY A 49 7.68 8.75 1.65
CA GLY A 49 6.82 9.36 2.67
C GLY A 49 5.68 10.18 2.08
N ASN A 50 4.52 10.12 2.78
CA ASN A 50 3.39 11.01 2.57
C ASN A 50 2.82 11.37 3.96
N GLY A 51 3.11 12.59 4.44
CA GLY A 51 2.82 12.98 5.81
C GLY A 51 3.53 12.06 6.81
N ALA A 52 2.77 11.45 7.72
CA ALA A 52 3.29 10.49 8.71
C ALA A 52 3.40 9.05 8.17
N LEU A 53 2.95 8.80 6.94
CA LEU A 53 2.97 7.48 6.33
C LEU A 53 4.32 7.23 5.65
N HIS A 54 4.89 6.04 5.86
CA HIS A 54 6.13 5.63 5.22
C HIS A 54 5.98 4.26 4.55
N VAL A 55 6.56 4.17 3.36
CA VAL A 55 6.69 2.93 2.59
C VAL A 55 8.16 2.72 2.29
N GLU A 56 8.66 1.52 2.52
CA GLU A 56 10.01 1.11 2.18
C GLU A 56 9.96 0.16 0.98
N LEU A 57 10.49 0.60 -0.15
CA LEU A 57 10.65 -0.23 -1.34
C LEU A 57 11.99 -0.95 -1.26
N LEU A 58 11.97 -2.27 -1.54
CA LEU A 58 13.16 -3.12 -1.49
C LEU A 58 13.34 -3.79 -2.86
N CYS A 59 14.50 -3.64 -3.46
CA CYS A 59 14.81 -4.25 -4.76
C CYS A 59 16.05 -5.13 -4.67
N ARG A 60 15.91 -6.39 -5.09
CA ARG A 60 17.03 -7.34 -5.21
C ARG A 60 17.06 -7.94 -6.60
N PRO A 61 18.23 -8.07 -7.24
CA PRO A 61 18.35 -8.61 -8.60
C PRO A 61 18.00 -10.12 -8.67
N ASP A 62 18.07 -10.83 -7.56
CA ASP A 62 17.79 -12.27 -7.44
C ASP A 62 16.38 -12.56 -6.87
N ALA A 63 15.52 -11.55 -6.70
CA ALA A 63 14.17 -11.73 -6.22
C ALA A 63 13.28 -12.40 -7.29
N ARG A 64 12.35 -13.23 -6.82
CA ARG A 64 11.34 -13.87 -7.66
C ARG A 64 10.06 -13.06 -7.69
N ALA A 65 9.37 -13.07 -8.82
CA ALA A 65 8.02 -12.51 -8.89
C ALA A 65 7.08 -13.23 -7.92
N ALA A 66 6.14 -12.48 -7.35
CA ALA A 66 5.06 -13.08 -6.56
C ALA A 66 4.14 -13.92 -7.44
N ASP A 67 3.55 -14.97 -6.87
CA ASP A 67 2.58 -15.81 -7.55
C ASP A 67 1.37 -14.98 -8.03
N ALA A 68 0.78 -15.37 -9.16
CA ALA A 68 -0.33 -14.63 -9.78
C ALA A 68 -1.54 -14.45 -8.84
N GLU A 69 -1.80 -15.44 -7.98
CA GLU A 69 -2.88 -15.40 -6.97
C GLU A 69 -2.73 -14.20 -6.01
N ARG A 70 -1.51 -13.78 -5.72
CA ARG A 70 -1.24 -12.66 -4.82
C ARG A 70 -1.69 -11.30 -5.36
N ARG A 71 -2.06 -11.25 -6.64
CA ARG A 71 -2.60 -10.05 -7.32
C ARG A 71 -4.13 -9.95 -7.25
N ILE A 72 -4.79 -10.96 -6.70
CA ILE A 72 -6.26 -11.06 -6.61
C ILE A 72 -6.63 -11.14 -5.13
N PRO A 73 -7.36 -10.15 -4.57
CA PRO A 73 -7.61 -10.09 -3.12
C PRO A 73 -8.18 -11.36 -2.52
N ASP A 74 -9.17 -11.97 -3.18
CA ASP A 74 -9.84 -13.19 -2.67
C ASP A 74 -8.94 -14.43 -2.78
N ASP A 75 -8.10 -14.51 -3.81
CA ASP A 75 -7.18 -15.64 -4.01
C ASP A 75 -5.95 -15.53 -3.10
N ASP A 76 -5.45 -14.30 -2.85
CA ASP A 76 -4.33 -14.07 -1.94
C ASP A 76 -4.63 -14.57 -0.53
N LEU A 77 -5.88 -14.60 -0.10
CA LEU A 77 -6.30 -15.16 1.20
C LEU A 77 -5.99 -16.64 1.35
N LYS A 78 -5.80 -17.39 0.27
CA LYS A 78 -5.46 -18.82 0.29
C LYS A 78 -4.00 -19.07 0.69
N THR A 79 -3.15 -18.06 0.62
CA THR A 79 -1.74 -18.13 1.02
C THR A 79 -1.52 -17.39 2.33
N HIS A 80 -0.91 -18.01 3.33
CA HIS A 80 -0.64 -17.37 4.61
C HIS A 80 0.43 -16.27 4.48
N GLY A 81 0.39 -15.29 5.38
CA GLY A 81 1.33 -14.18 5.47
C GLY A 81 0.67 -12.82 5.22
N THR A 82 1.47 -11.77 5.20
CA THR A 82 1.02 -10.40 4.95
C THR A 82 0.34 -10.30 3.60
N LYS A 83 -0.83 -9.64 3.54
CA LYS A 83 -1.67 -9.56 2.35
C LYS A 83 -1.49 -8.23 1.61
N HIS A 84 -1.84 -7.14 2.25
CA HIS A 84 -1.87 -5.81 1.67
C HIS A 84 -1.56 -4.74 2.73
N VAL A 85 -1.31 -3.53 2.30
CA VAL A 85 -1.36 -2.35 3.14
C VAL A 85 -2.69 -1.64 2.91
N ALA A 86 -3.28 -1.08 3.98
CA ALA A 86 -4.52 -0.33 3.89
C ALA A 86 -4.30 1.11 4.35
N PHE A 87 -4.87 2.05 3.59
CA PHE A 87 -4.90 3.48 3.92
C PHE A 87 -6.33 3.97 4.09
N SER A 88 -6.55 4.82 5.07
CA SER A 88 -7.84 5.51 5.25
C SER A 88 -7.88 6.77 4.40
N VAL A 89 -9.01 6.99 3.73
CA VAL A 89 -9.34 8.24 3.03
C VAL A 89 -10.75 8.68 3.39
N GLU A 90 -11.04 9.98 3.27
CA GLU A 90 -12.36 10.53 3.62
C GLU A 90 -13.44 10.19 2.58
N ASP A 91 -13.06 10.09 1.30
CA ASP A 91 -13.94 9.78 0.17
C ASP A 91 -13.22 8.77 -0.74
N VAL A 92 -13.51 7.50 -0.56
CA VAL A 92 -12.92 6.41 -1.36
C VAL A 92 -13.31 6.55 -2.83
N ARG A 93 -14.57 6.87 -3.14
CA ARG A 93 -15.04 6.98 -4.53
C ARG A 93 -14.29 8.09 -5.28
N GLY A 94 -14.25 9.30 -4.73
CA GLY A 94 -13.56 10.43 -5.35
C GLY A 94 -12.06 10.23 -5.44
N PHE A 95 -11.47 9.65 -4.40
CA PHE A 95 -10.05 9.33 -4.39
C PHE A 95 -9.68 8.30 -5.47
N ILE A 96 -10.43 7.19 -5.56
CA ILE A 96 -10.18 6.14 -6.57
C ILE A 96 -10.37 6.67 -7.97
N ALA A 97 -11.40 7.50 -8.24
CA ALA A 97 -11.55 8.13 -9.55
C ALA A 97 -10.33 8.99 -9.92
N THR A 98 -9.77 9.72 -8.95
CA THR A 98 -8.59 10.55 -9.14
C THR A 98 -7.35 9.73 -9.48
N ILE A 99 -7.07 8.66 -8.72
CA ILE A 99 -5.86 7.86 -8.95
C ILE A 99 -5.99 6.94 -10.18
N ALA A 100 -7.19 6.48 -10.51
CA ALA A 100 -7.46 5.75 -11.75
C ALA A 100 -7.14 6.61 -12.99
N ALA A 101 -7.49 7.91 -12.96
CA ALA A 101 -7.13 8.85 -14.01
C ALA A 101 -5.59 9.06 -14.13
N ARG A 102 -4.83 8.73 -13.11
CA ARG A 102 -3.35 8.74 -13.09
C ARG A 102 -2.73 7.39 -13.44
N GLY A 103 -3.55 6.39 -13.79
CA GLY A 103 -3.10 5.07 -14.23
C GLY A 103 -3.03 4.00 -13.15
N ALA A 104 -3.65 4.20 -11.99
CA ALA A 104 -3.76 3.14 -10.98
C ALA A 104 -4.65 1.99 -11.48
N ASP A 105 -4.22 0.76 -11.28
CA ASP A 105 -4.96 -0.46 -11.65
C ASP A 105 -6.00 -0.78 -10.56
N VAL A 106 -7.25 -0.36 -10.77
CA VAL A 106 -8.35 -0.56 -9.83
C VAL A 106 -8.92 -1.96 -9.98
N VAL A 107 -8.84 -2.78 -8.92
CA VAL A 107 -9.39 -4.14 -8.89
C VAL A 107 -10.90 -4.11 -8.69
N TRP A 108 -11.36 -3.41 -7.65
CA TRP A 108 -12.77 -3.17 -7.38
C TRP A 108 -12.97 -1.99 -6.42
N LEU A 109 -14.18 -1.44 -6.41
CA LEU A 109 -14.67 -0.48 -5.44
C LEU A 109 -16.03 -0.96 -4.93
N LYS A 110 -16.21 -1.02 -3.61
CA LYS A 110 -17.43 -1.46 -2.93
C LYS A 110 -17.89 -0.39 -1.95
N GLU A 111 -19.18 -0.13 -1.96
CA GLU A 111 -19.84 0.78 -1.02
C GLU A 111 -20.87 -0.02 -0.21
N PHE A 112 -20.97 0.29 1.06
CA PHE A 112 -21.84 -0.40 2.00
C PHE A 112 -22.97 0.54 2.48
N PRO A 113 -24.16 -0.02 2.83
CA PRO A 113 -25.31 0.78 3.25
C PRO A 113 -25.08 1.64 4.49
N ASP A 114 -24.11 1.29 5.32
CA ASP A 114 -23.75 2.01 6.55
C ASP A 114 -22.77 3.18 6.33
N GLY A 115 -22.47 3.51 5.07
CA GLY A 115 -21.55 4.60 4.72
C GLY A 115 -20.08 4.21 4.68
N ARG A 116 -19.75 2.95 4.94
CA ARG A 116 -18.40 2.42 4.68
C ARG A 116 -18.18 2.26 3.18
N ALA A 117 -16.95 2.38 2.76
CA ALA A 117 -16.54 2.04 1.41
C ALA A 117 -15.10 1.49 1.43
N ALA A 118 -14.79 0.62 0.50
CA ALA A 118 -13.45 0.09 0.32
C ALA A 118 -13.13 -0.10 -1.16
N SER A 119 -11.85 -0.03 -1.49
CA SER A 119 -11.36 -0.34 -2.84
C SER A 119 -10.01 -1.02 -2.76
N PHE A 120 -9.79 -2.00 -3.61
CA PHE A 120 -8.46 -2.55 -3.87
C PHE A 120 -7.93 -2.03 -5.20
N ILE A 121 -6.66 -1.67 -5.18
CA ILE A 121 -5.87 -1.39 -6.37
C ILE A 121 -4.62 -2.25 -6.38
N ARG A 122 -3.92 -2.27 -7.51
CA ARG A 122 -2.55 -2.78 -7.61
C ARG A 122 -1.59 -1.64 -7.87
N ASP A 123 -0.41 -1.73 -7.26
CA ASP A 123 0.70 -0.88 -7.68
C ASP A 123 1.25 -1.34 -9.04
N ASN A 124 2.32 -0.69 -9.55
CA ASN A 124 2.93 -1.03 -10.82
C ASN A 124 3.55 -2.44 -10.89
N GLU A 125 3.77 -3.07 -9.74
CA GLU A 125 4.32 -4.43 -9.62
C GLU A 125 3.23 -5.48 -9.33
N GLY A 126 1.99 -5.04 -9.12
CA GLY A 126 0.83 -5.89 -8.82
C GLY A 126 0.62 -6.15 -7.34
N ASN A 127 1.31 -5.44 -6.44
CA ASN A 127 1.07 -5.53 -5.01
C ASN A 127 -0.30 -4.91 -4.67
N LEU A 128 -1.04 -5.55 -3.76
CA LEU A 128 -2.36 -5.11 -3.36
C LEU A 128 -2.28 -3.97 -2.35
N ILE A 129 -3.05 -2.92 -2.62
CA ILE A 129 -3.25 -1.78 -1.73
C ILE A 129 -4.75 -1.59 -1.54
N GLU A 130 -5.19 -1.47 -0.28
CA GLU A 130 -6.58 -1.20 0.06
C GLU A 130 -6.75 0.27 0.47
N PHE A 131 -7.84 0.89 0.04
CA PHE A 131 -8.30 2.17 0.54
C PHE A 131 -9.63 1.98 1.24
N VAL A 132 -9.75 2.50 2.46
CA VAL A 132 -10.95 2.35 3.28
C VAL A 132 -11.51 3.71 3.69
N GLN A 133 -12.84 3.80 3.65
CA GLN A 133 -13.61 4.91 4.19
C GLN A 133 -14.49 4.35 5.31
N TRP A 134 -14.30 4.87 6.51
CA TRP A 134 -15.12 4.53 7.67
C TRP A 134 -15.94 5.74 8.10
N PRO A 135 -17.16 5.56 8.62
CA PRO A 135 -17.90 6.65 9.22
C PRO A 135 -17.04 7.36 10.28
N LYS A 136 -17.05 8.68 10.28
CA LYS A 136 -16.32 9.47 11.27
C LYS A 136 -16.83 9.14 12.67
N VAL A 137 -15.99 8.55 13.51
CA VAL A 137 -16.25 8.35 14.94
C VAL A 137 -15.26 9.18 15.74
N ALA A 138 -15.67 9.58 16.94
CA ALA A 138 -14.87 10.46 17.79
C ALA A 138 -13.53 9.81 18.23
N ASP A 139 -13.47 8.49 18.32
CA ASP A 139 -12.25 7.75 18.64
C ASP A 139 -11.92 6.75 17.51
N PRO A 140 -10.81 6.94 16.79
CA PRO A 140 -10.40 6.02 15.73
C PRO A 140 -10.23 4.56 16.19
N ARG A 141 -9.94 4.32 17.46
CA ARG A 141 -9.80 2.98 18.03
C ARG A 141 -11.13 2.25 18.16
N ALA A 142 -12.24 2.99 18.23
CA ALA A 142 -13.58 2.42 18.24
C ALA A 142 -14.02 1.86 16.87
N GLN A 143 -13.27 2.16 15.80
CA GLN A 143 -13.57 1.69 14.44
C GLN A 143 -13.16 0.24 14.19
N ILE A 144 -12.31 -0.34 15.05
CA ILE A 144 -11.72 -1.67 14.86
C ILE A 144 -12.40 -2.73 15.77
N ALA A 145 -13.35 -2.31 16.55
CA ALA A 145 -14.11 -3.19 17.45
C ALA A 145 -15.22 -3.96 16.73
#